data_340c96f376517eebe46ec36c37fb2ae7
#
_entry.id   340c96f376517eebe46ec36c37fb2ae7
#
_cell.length_a   1.000
_cell.length_b   1.000
_cell.length_c   1.000
_cell.angle_alpha   90.00
_cell.angle_beta   90.00
_cell.angle_gamma   90.00
#
_symmetry.space_group_name_H-M   'P 1'
#
loop_
_entity.id
_entity.type
_entity.pdbx_description
1 polymer ?
#
loop_
_entity_poly.entity_id
_entity_poly.type
_entity_poly.pdbx_seq_one_letter_code
_entity_poly.pdbx_strand_id
1 'polypeptide(L)'
;GGNMPILCRINACDEVPGGQSVQDAAAVAAYLEQECGVDALHVTRAVHLHDEFMWAPGITHGGFNVDLVTEIKRAVSVPVIIVGRFTEPQYAELLVKRGRCDLVAFGRQSIADPELPNKARNNQLETLAPCIGCLLGCVPNMFEGRPITCAVNPCVGRETEIVPAETSKNVVVVGGGP
;
A
#
# COMPACT_ATOMS: atom_id res chain seq x y z
N GLY A 1 12.18 -22.51 -14.11
CA GLY A 1 11.66 -23.27 -13.28
C GLY A 1 12.08 -23.42 -11.86
N GLY A 2 11.99 -23.98 -11.01
CA GLY A 2 12.42 -24.17 -9.65
C GLY A 2 11.30 -23.88 -8.64
N ASN A 3 11.56 -24.16 -7.41
CA ASN A 3 10.61 -24.06 -6.30
C ASN A 3 10.43 -22.63 -5.75
N MET A 4 10.72 -21.59 -6.55
CA MET A 4 10.61 -20.19 -6.10
C MET A 4 9.39 -19.55 -6.77
N PRO A 5 8.43 -19.01 -6.01
CA PRO A 5 7.28 -18.31 -6.58
C PRO A 5 7.73 -16.99 -7.25
N ILE A 6 7.11 -16.67 -8.38
CA ILE A 6 7.37 -15.47 -9.16
C ILE A 6 6.18 -14.53 -9.02
N LEU A 7 6.41 -13.38 -8.38
CA LEU A 7 5.45 -12.28 -8.33
C LEU A 7 5.82 -11.24 -9.37
N CYS A 8 4.89 -10.90 -10.25
CA CYS A 8 5.08 -9.84 -11.22
C CYS A 8 4.29 -8.59 -10.84
N ARG A 9 4.94 -7.41 -10.89
CA ARG A 9 4.24 -6.14 -10.70
C ARG A 9 3.95 -5.52 -12.05
N ILE A 10 2.68 -5.22 -12.31
CA ILE A 10 2.20 -4.61 -13.54
C ILE A 10 1.40 -3.35 -13.25
N ASN A 11 1.30 -2.48 -14.25
CA ASN A 11 0.46 -1.30 -14.22
C ASN A 11 -0.92 -1.63 -14.81
N ALA A 12 -1.99 -1.18 -14.16
CA ALA A 12 -3.35 -1.41 -14.66
C ALA A 12 -3.74 -0.44 -15.78
N CYS A 13 -3.21 0.78 -15.72
CA CYS A 13 -3.50 1.83 -16.70
C CYS A 13 -2.41 2.90 -16.60
N ASP A 14 -1.95 3.43 -17.72
CA ASP A 14 -0.88 4.44 -17.73
C ASP A 14 -1.38 5.85 -17.47
N GLU A 15 -2.69 6.10 -17.63
CA GLU A 15 -3.33 7.42 -17.48
C GLU A 15 -2.78 8.49 -18.44
N VAL A 16 -2.23 8.08 -19.57
CA VAL A 16 -1.73 8.99 -20.62
C VAL A 16 -2.33 8.66 -21.97
N PRO A 17 -2.55 9.64 -22.85
CA PRO A 17 -3.04 9.40 -24.21
C PRO A 17 -2.13 8.42 -24.97
N GLY A 18 -2.72 7.35 -25.51
CA GLY A 18 -1.99 6.30 -26.23
C GLY A 18 -1.22 5.33 -25.33
N GLY A 19 -1.31 5.49 -24.00
CA GLY A 19 -0.76 4.54 -23.03
C GLY A 19 -1.60 3.29 -22.88
N GLN A 20 -1.14 2.36 -22.04
CA GLN A 20 -1.80 1.10 -21.73
C GLN A 20 -3.16 1.36 -21.08
N SER A 21 -4.19 0.72 -21.62
CA SER A 21 -5.53 0.66 -21.00
C SER A 21 -5.63 -0.52 -20.03
N VAL A 22 -6.69 -0.57 -19.22
CA VAL A 22 -6.95 -1.71 -18.34
C VAL A 22 -7.22 -2.99 -19.12
N GLN A 23 -7.79 -2.91 -20.31
CA GLN A 23 -8.00 -4.06 -21.20
C GLN A 23 -6.68 -4.62 -21.70
N ASP A 24 -5.73 -3.75 -22.08
CA ASP A 24 -4.38 -4.17 -22.46
C ASP A 24 -3.67 -4.82 -21.27
N ALA A 25 -3.76 -4.22 -20.08
CA ALA A 25 -3.19 -4.75 -18.86
C ALA A 25 -3.78 -6.13 -18.50
N ALA A 26 -5.07 -6.33 -18.70
CA ALA A 26 -5.73 -7.62 -18.48
C ALA A 26 -5.22 -8.68 -19.45
N ALA A 27 -5.01 -8.33 -20.73
CA ALA A 27 -4.42 -9.23 -21.72
C ALA A 27 -2.97 -9.59 -21.38
N VAL A 28 -2.17 -8.60 -20.95
CA VAL A 28 -0.79 -8.83 -20.46
C VAL A 28 -0.79 -9.73 -19.23
N ALA A 29 -1.70 -9.52 -18.28
CA ALA A 29 -1.83 -10.33 -17.07
C ALA A 29 -2.11 -11.80 -17.41
N ALA A 30 -3.06 -12.05 -18.33
CA ALA A 30 -3.37 -13.40 -18.80
C ALA A 30 -2.18 -14.06 -19.52
N TYR A 31 -1.45 -13.32 -20.33
CA TYR A 31 -0.23 -13.80 -20.97
C TYR A 31 0.86 -14.19 -19.96
N LEU A 32 1.08 -13.35 -18.95
CA LEU A 32 2.05 -13.61 -17.87
C LEU A 32 1.71 -14.89 -17.10
N GLU A 33 0.44 -15.12 -16.83
CA GLU A 33 -0.02 -16.35 -16.18
C GLU A 33 0.20 -17.58 -17.08
N GLN A 34 -0.31 -17.53 -18.33
CA GLN A 34 -0.40 -18.70 -19.21
C GLN A 34 0.93 -19.08 -19.83
N GLU A 35 1.72 -18.08 -20.27
CA GLU A 35 2.95 -18.31 -21.05
C GLU A 35 4.23 -18.13 -20.23
N CYS A 36 4.19 -17.29 -19.19
CA CYS A 36 5.39 -17.01 -18.38
C CYS A 36 5.40 -17.73 -17.03
N GLY A 37 4.29 -18.33 -16.61
CA GLY A 37 4.19 -19.10 -15.36
C GLY A 37 4.36 -18.22 -14.10
N VAL A 38 3.77 -17.02 -14.11
CA VAL A 38 3.76 -16.12 -12.95
C VAL A 38 2.78 -16.66 -11.90
N ASP A 39 3.20 -16.66 -10.63
CA ASP A 39 2.42 -17.23 -9.52
C ASP A 39 1.49 -16.20 -8.85
N ALA A 40 1.77 -14.89 -8.97
CA ALA A 40 0.91 -13.82 -8.47
C ALA A 40 1.18 -12.50 -9.18
N LEU A 41 0.18 -11.62 -9.20
CA LEU A 41 0.28 -10.28 -9.79
C LEU A 41 0.10 -9.20 -8.72
N HIS A 42 0.99 -8.21 -8.70
CA HIS A 42 0.85 -6.99 -7.92
C HIS A 42 0.49 -5.83 -8.85
N VAL A 43 -0.70 -5.30 -8.71
CA VAL A 43 -1.27 -4.34 -9.66
C VAL A 43 -1.21 -2.93 -9.11
N THR A 44 -0.62 -2.02 -9.89
CA THR A 44 -0.50 -0.59 -9.62
C THR A 44 -1.30 0.25 -10.62
N ARG A 45 -1.18 1.55 -10.57
CA ARG A 45 -1.81 2.50 -11.50
C ARG A 45 -0.85 3.63 -11.82
N ALA A 46 -0.92 4.13 -13.05
CA ALA A 46 -0.24 5.28 -13.61
C ALA A 46 1.28 5.14 -13.79
N VAL A 47 1.81 6.01 -14.59
CA VAL A 47 3.24 6.23 -14.82
C VAL A 47 3.73 7.49 -14.11
N HIS A 48 5.03 7.74 -14.08
CA HIS A 48 5.65 8.89 -13.40
C HIS A 48 5.14 10.28 -13.81
N LEU A 49 4.42 10.40 -14.90
CA LEU A 49 3.77 11.66 -15.28
C LEU A 49 2.53 11.98 -14.42
N HIS A 50 2.08 11.02 -13.61
CA HIS A 50 0.90 11.11 -12.75
C HIS A 50 1.24 10.71 -11.31
N ASP A 51 2.12 11.49 -10.67
CA ASP A 51 2.59 11.27 -9.31
C ASP A 51 1.45 11.24 -8.29
N GLU A 52 0.33 11.90 -8.58
CA GLU A 52 -0.88 11.89 -7.74
C GLU A 52 -1.51 10.50 -7.59
N PHE A 53 -1.27 9.57 -8.52
CA PHE A 53 -1.66 8.16 -8.39
C PHE A 53 -0.55 7.31 -7.79
N MET A 54 0.70 7.60 -8.10
CA MET A 54 1.85 6.87 -7.54
C MET A 54 2.02 7.14 -6.04
N TRP A 55 1.89 8.40 -5.66
CA TRP A 55 2.08 8.89 -4.29
C TRP A 55 0.81 9.52 -3.73
N ALA A 56 -0.32 8.90 -3.98
CA ALA A 56 -1.64 9.42 -3.66
C ALA A 56 -1.69 10.18 -2.32
N PRO A 57 -2.00 11.51 -2.34
CA PRO A 57 -2.04 12.35 -1.14
C PRO A 57 -3.26 12.05 -0.28
N GLY A 58 -3.35 12.72 0.89
CA GLY A 58 -4.44 12.54 1.85
C GLY A 58 -5.85 12.78 1.30
N ILE A 59 -5.98 13.64 0.30
CA ILE A 59 -7.26 13.94 -0.37
C ILE A 59 -7.76 12.82 -1.30
N THR A 60 -6.89 11.90 -1.72
CA THR A 60 -7.27 10.75 -2.55
C THR A 60 -7.87 9.67 -1.66
N HIS A 61 -9.04 9.15 -2.02
CA HIS A 61 -9.68 8.07 -1.25
C HIS A 61 -8.86 6.77 -1.28
N GLY A 62 -8.96 5.96 -0.23
CA GLY A 62 -8.35 4.63 -0.19
C GLY A 62 -9.00 3.70 -1.21
N GLY A 63 -8.20 2.84 -1.84
CA GLY A 63 -8.72 1.88 -2.82
C GLY A 63 -9.07 2.47 -4.19
N PHE A 64 -8.51 3.61 -4.57
CA PHE A 64 -8.75 4.27 -5.86
C PHE A 64 -8.45 3.39 -7.10
N ASN A 65 -7.77 2.26 -6.91
CA ASN A 65 -7.44 1.29 -7.97
C ASN A 65 -8.42 0.11 -8.05
N VAL A 66 -9.42 0.02 -7.17
CA VAL A 66 -10.26 -1.18 -7.01
C VAL A 66 -10.91 -1.64 -8.30
N ASP A 67 -11.48 -0.73 -9.09
CA ASP A 67 -12.18 -1.10 -10.31
C ASP A 67 -11.21 -1.64 -11.37
N LEU A 68 -10.06 -1.00 -11.56
CA LEU A 68 -9.03 -1.44 -12.50
C LEU A 68 -8.48 -2.83 -12.10
N VAL A 69 -8.16 -3.01 -10.81
CA VAL A 69 -7.65 -4.30 -10.31
C VAL A 69 -8.69 -5.42 -10.45
N THR A 70 -9.96 -5.08 -10.26
CA THR A 70 -11.05 -6.06 -10.42
C THR A 70 -11.17 -6.54 -11.86
N GLU A 71 -10.97 -5.67 -12.86
CA GLU A 71 -10.94 -6.10 -14.27
C GLU A 71 -9.79 -7.09 -14.54
N ILE A 72 -8.60 -6.80 -14.03
CA ILE A 72 -7.45 -7.70 -14.15
C ILE A 72 -7.71 -9.02 -13.41
N LYS A 73 -8.28 -8.96 -12.19
CA LYS A 73 -8.65 -10.16 -11.42
C LYS A 73 -9.60 -11.09 -12.17
N ARG A 74 -10.50 -10.55 -12.98
CA ARG A 74 -11.43 -11.35 -13.80
C ARG A 74 -10.75 -12.08 -14.96
N ALA A 75 -9.59 -11.59 -15.39
CA ALA A 75 -8.86 -12.13 -16.53
C ALA A 75 -7.87 -13.25 -16.15
N VAL A 76 -7.58 -13.43 -14.87
CA VAL A 76 -6.57 -14.36 -14.36
C VAL A 76 -7.10 -15.22 -13.21
N SER A 77 -6.49 -16.39 -13.00
CA SER A 77 -6.75 -17.27 -11.87
C SER A 77 -5.72 -17.15 -10.75
N VAL A 78 -4.51 -16.69 -11.06
CA VAL A 78 -3.47 -16.41 -10.04
C VAL A 78 -3.92 -15.32 -9.06
N PRO A 79 -3.39 -15.34 -7.82
CA PRO A 79 -3.67 -14.30 -6.85
C PRO A 79 -3.30 -12.90 -7.35
N VAL A 80 -4.21 -11.94 -7.11
CA VAL A 80 -4.00 -10.53 -7.46
C VAL A 80 -3.92 -9.68 -6.20
N ILE A 81 -2.81 -8.94 -6.08
CA ILE A 81 -2.51 -8.04 -4.97
C ILE A 81 -2.84 -6.62 -5.39
N ILE A 82 -3.73 -5.95 -4.66
CA ILE A 82 -4.03 -4.53 -4.87
C ILE A 82 -3.18 -3.64 -3.97
N VAL A 83 -2.76 -2.49 -4.50
CA VAL A 83 -2.22 -1.37 -3.73
C VAL A 83 -2.95 -0.10 -4.12
N GLY A 84 -3.20 0.82 -3.19
CA GLY A 84 -3.92 2.07 -3.49
C GLY A 84 -4.34 2.83 -2.24
N ARG A 85 -3.39 3.34 -1.47
CA ARG A 85 -3.62 4.16 -0.27
C ARG A 85 -4.58 3.53 0.76
N PHE A 86 -4.46 2.23 0.99
CA PHE A 86 -5.21 1.56 2.04
C PHE A 86 -4.66 1.94 3.43
N THR A 87 -5.56 2.28 4.34
CA THR A 87 -5.28 2.61 5.74
C THR A 87 -6.14 1.78 6.71
N GLU A 88 -7.24 1.21 6.22
CA GLU A 88 -8.24 0.51 7.02
C GLU A 88 -8.25 -0.99 6.69
N PRO A 89 -7.86 -1.87 7.62
CA PRO A 89 -7.90 -3.32 7.43
C PRO A 89 -9.29 -3.86 7.11
N GLN A 90 -10.33 -3.28 7.70
CA GLN A 90 -11.73 -3.70 7.45
C GLN A 90 -12.15 -3.49 6.00
N TYR A 91 -11.71 -2.38 5.38
CA TYR A 91 -11.98 -2.13 3.97
C TYR A 91 -11.21 -3.12 3.09
N ALA A 92 -9.96 -3.41 3.43
CA ALA A 92 -9.17 -4.42 2.75
C ALA A 92 -9.84 -5.81 2.82
N GLU A 93 -10.27 -6.22 4.01
CA GLU A 93 -11.01 -7.48 4.22
C GLU A 93 -12.29 -7.54 3.38
N LEU A 94 -13.05 -6.45 3.32
CA LEU A 94 -14.27 -6.36 2.52
C LEU A 94 -14.00 -6.60 1.04
N LEU A 95 -12.92 -6.05 0.49
CA LEU A 95 -12.54 -6.23 -0.91
C LEU A 95 -12.17 -7.68 -1.21
N VAL A 96 -11.41 -8.32 -0.34
CA VAL A 96 -11.05 -9.74 -0.45
C VAL A 96 -12.31 -10.62 -0.37
N LYS A 97 -13.17 -10.39 0.63
CA LYS A 97 -14.45 -11.13 0.78
C LYS A 97 -15.38 -10.99 -0.44
N ARG A 98 -15.32 -9.84 -1.12
CA ARG A 98 -16.10 -9.59 -2.35
C ARG A 98 -15.42 -10.08 -3.63
N GLY A 99 -14.28 -10.73 -3.52
CA GLY A 99 -13.53 -11.24 -4.68
C GLY A 99 -13.00 -10.14 -5.61
N ARG A 100 -12.80 -8.91 -5.09
CA ARG A 100 -12.25 -7.79 -5.86
C ARG A 100 -10.73 -7.90 -6.03
N CYS A 101 -10.07 -8.54 -5.10
CA CYS A 101 -8.66 -8.91 -5.09
C CYS A 101 -8.46 -10.09 -4.15
N ASP A 102 -7.25 -10.67 -4.10
CA ASP A 102 -6.91 -11.75 -3.17
C ASP A 102 -6.10 -11.25 -1.97
N LEU A 103 -5.26 -10.23 -2.19
CA LEU A 103 -4.43 -9.62 -1.14
C LEU A 103 -4.44 -8.09 -1.29
N VAL A 104 -4.18 -7.41 -0.18
CA VAL A 104 -4.06 -5.95 -0.14
C VAL A 104 -2.69 -5.55 0.40
N ALA A 105 -1.99 -4.68 -0.33
CA ALA A 105 -0.70 -4.15 0.07
C ALA A 105 -0.85 -2.81 0.81
N PHE A 106 -0.26 -2.73 2.00
CA PHE A 106 -0.19 -1.53 2.83
C PHE A 106 1.24 -0.97 2.81
N GLY A 107 1.50 0.05 1.99
CA GLY A 107 2.80 0.70 1.92
C GLY A 107 3.01 1.72 3.04
N ARG A 108 2.64 2.97 2.79
CA ARG A 108 2.82 4.08 3.78
C ARG A 108 2.08 3.86 5.09
N GLN A 109 1.01 3.08 5.09
CA GLN A 109 0.32 2.70 6.32
C GLN A 109 1.21 1.84 7.22
N SER A 110 2.02 0.94 6.66
CA SER A 110 2.98 0.15 7.44
C SER A 110 4.14 0.99 7.98
N ILE A 111 4.45 2.13 7.34
CA ILE A 111 5.38 3.12 7.90
C ILE A 111 4.74 3.87 9.08
N ALA A 112 3.47 4.26 8.94
CA ALA A 112 2.74 4.97 9.99
C ALA A 112 2.46 4.10 11.22
N ASP A 113 2.14 2.81 10.98
CA ASP A 113 1.89 1.83 12.04
C ASP A 113 2.37 0.44 11.61
N PRO A 114 3.59 0.03 11.97
CA PRO A 114 4.12 -1.28 11.63
C PRO A 114 3.37 -2.43 12.31
N GLU A 115 2.66 -2.15 13.42
CA GLU A 115 1.87 -3.13 14.14
C GLU A 115 0.47 -3.38 13.53
N LEU A 116 0.15 -2.75 12.40
CA LEU A 116 -1.15 -2.92 11.72
C LEU A 116 -1.58 -4.40 11.59
N PRO A 117 -0.72 -5.34 11.14
CA PRO A 117 -1.15 -6.74 11.00
C PRO A 117 -1.48 -7.39 12.35
N ASN A 118 -0.71 -7.09 13.41
CA ASN A 118 -0.94 -7.60 14.74
C ASN A 118 -2.19 -6.98 15.37
N LYS A 119 -2.38 -5.68 15.22
CA LYS A 119 -3.59 -4.96 15.68
C LYS A 119 -4.85 -5.49 14.99
N ALA A 120 -4.79 -5.72 13.68
CA ALA A 120 -5.90 -6.31 12.94
C ALA A 120 -6.21 -7.74 13.42
N ARG A 121 -5.19 -8.58 13.60
CA ARG A 121 -5.34 -9.95 14.11
C ARG A 121 -5.98 -10.00 15.50
N ASN A 122 -5.61 -9.06 16.36
CA ASN A 122 -6.03 -9.01 17.76
C ASN A 122 -7.29 -8.16 18.00
N ASN A 123 -7.94 -7.67 16.93
CA ASN A 123 -9.09 -6.77 16.97
C ASN A 123 -8.84 -5.50 17.81
N GLN A 124 -7.65 -4.88 17.64
CA GLN A 124 -7.20 -3.67 18.34
C GLN A 124 -7.14 -2.46 17.40
N LEU A 125 -8.12 -2.36 16.51
CA LEU A 125 -8.10 -1.36 15.42
C LEU A 125 -8.29 0.08 15.93
N GLU A 126 -8.86 0.27 17.10
CA GLU A 126 -8.99 1.56 17.79
C GLU A 126 -7.63 2.16 18.18
N THR A 127 -6.58 1.33 18.25
CA THR A 127 -5.20 1.77 18.54
C THR A 127 -4.39 2.02 17.28
N LEU A 128 -4.98 1.84 16.09
CA LEU A 128 -4.29 2.01 14.82
C LEU A 128 -3.98 3.49 14.57
N ALA A 129 -2.73 3.78 14.24
CA ALA A 129 -2.28 5.10 13.80
C ALA A 129 -2.37 5.19 12.26
N PRO A 130 -3.40 5.83 11.69
CA PRO A 130 -3.59 5.84 10.24
C PRO A 130 -2.61 6.78 9.54
N CYS A 131 -2.12 6.36 8.37
CA CYS A 131 -1.35 7.23 7.48
C CYS A 131 -2.23 8.36 6.95
N ILE A 132 -1.91 9.60 7.28
CA ILE A 132 -2.66 10.79 6.86
C ILE A 132 -2.39 11.21 5.41
N GLY A 133 -1.46 10.56 4.70
CA GLY A 133 -1.14 10.88 3.32
C GLY A 133 -0.46 12.24 3.12
N CYS A 134 0.26 12.74 4.13
CA CYS A 134 0.88 14.07 4.11
C CYS A 134 2.08 14.20 3.16
N LEU A 135 2.73 13.10 2.80
CA LEU A 135 3.91 13.03 1.92
C LEU A 135 5.14 13.86 2.40
N LEU A 136 5.16 14.32 3.66
CA LEU A 136 6.18 15.27 4.14
C LEU A 136 7.57 14.66 4.35
N GLY A 137 7.65 13.45 4.90
CA GLY A 137 8.93 12.87 5.32
C GLY A 137 9.25 11.52 4.68
N CYS A 138 8.28 10.84 4.07
CA CYS A 138 8.52 9.55 3.41
C CYS A 138 8.96 9.72 1.95
N VAL A 139 8.15 10.34 1.12
CA VAL A 139 8.40 10.44 -0.33
C VAL A 139 9.54 11.41 -0.65
N PRO A 140 9.57 12.67 -0.19
CA PRO A 140 10.67 13.59 -0.49
C PRO A 140 12.02 13.07 -0.01
N ASN A 141 12.10 12.57 1.23
CA ASN A 141 13.35 12.05 1.76
C ASN A 141 13.88 10.85 0.97
N MET A 142 12.99 10.00 0.47
CA MET A 142 13.38 8.88 -0.40
C MET A 142 14.02 9.38 -1.70
N PHE A 143 13.44 10.39 -2.37
CA PHE A 143 14.01 10.96 -3.58
C PHE A 143 15.34 11.68 -3.36
N GLU A 144 15.52 12.26 -2.17
CA GLU A 144 16.76 12.94 -1.78
C GLU A 144 17.82 12.00 -1.19
N GLY A 145 17.55 10.69 -1.15
CA GLY A 145 18.46 9.70 -0.57
C GLY A 145 18.66 9.87 0.94
N ARG A 146 17.72 10.51 1.62
CA ARG A 146 17.72 10.71 3.09
C ARG A 146 16.90 9.63 3.78
N PRO A 147 17.19 9.31 5.05
CA PRO A 147 16.33 8.44 5.85
C PRO A 147 14.90 8.96 5.87
N ILE A 148 13.93 8.07 5.62
CA ILE A 148 12.52 8.44 5.69
C ILE A 148 12.09 8.76 7.12
N THR A 149 11.14 9.68 7.25
CA THR A 149 10.47 10.03 8.51
C THR A 149 8.96 9.99 8.32
N CYS A 150 8.21 9.98 9.41
CA CYS A 150 6.76 9.99 9.35
C CYS A 150 6.18 11.00 10.34
N ALA A 151 5.18 11.78 9.91
CA ALA A 151 4.50 12.73 10.79
C ALA A 151 3.63 12.05 11.87
N VAL A 152 3.22 10.79 11.62
CA VAL A 152 2.39 10.00 12.53
C VAL A 152 3.25 9.10 13.42
N ASN A 153 4.32 8.52 12.88
CA ASN A 153 5.20 7.60 13.58
C ASN A 153 6.58 8.22 13.79
N PRO A 154 6.89 8.74 14.99
CA PRO A 154 8.20 9.34 15.27
C PRO A 154 9.34 8.34 15.34
N CYS A 155 9.04 7.04 15.36
CA CYS A 155 10.02 5.97 15.52
C CYS A 155 10.65 5.52 14.19
N VAL A 156 10.10 5.93 13.05
CA VAL A 156 10.56 5.48 11.72
C VAL A 156 12.05 5.75 11.52
N GLY A 157 12.80 4.68 11.20
CA GLY A 157 14.23 4.71 11.00
C GLY A 157 15.06 4.88 12.28
N ARG A 158 14.40 4.82 13.44
CA ARG A 158 15.02 4.98 14.77
C ARG A 158 14.54 3.92 15.77
N GLU A 159 14.01 2.82 15.27
CA GLU A 159 13.37 1.78 16.08
C GLU A 159 14.33 1.18 17.13
N THR A 160 15.62 1.12 16.81
CA THR A 160 16.67 0.62 17.72
C THR A 160 17.17 1.66 18.72
N GLU A 161 16.85 2.94 18.51
CA GLU A 161 17.27 4.04 19.39
C GLU A 161 16.28 4.27 20.54
N ILE A 162 15.07 3.73 20.43
CA ILE A 162 14.01 3.97 21.40
C ILE A 162 14.15 3.01 22.55
N VAL A 163 14.56 3.52 23.68
CA VAL A 163 14.68 2.78 24.93
C VAL A 163 13.48 3.14 25.82
N PRO A 164 12.72 2.15 26.28
CA PRO A 164 11.65 2.41 27.25
C PRO A 164 12.21 3.08 28.53
N ALA A 165 11.44 4.00 29.10
CA ALA A 165 11.85 4.62 30.35
C ALA A 165 11.95 3.57 31.49
N GLU A 166 13.04 3.59 32.25
CA GLU A 166 13.23 2.67 33.38
C GLU A 166 12.24 2.90 34.51
N THR A 167 11.74 4.12 34.64
CA THR A 167 10.80 4.52 35.70
C THR A 167 9.65 5.34 35.12
N SER A 168 8.46 5.22 35.72
CA SER A 168 7.31 6.06 35.41
C SER A 168 7.63 7.54 35.72
N LYS A 169 7.25 8.43 34.81
CA LYS A 169 7.37 9.89 34.98
C LYS A 169 6.00 10.54 34.78
N ASN A 170 5.75 11.60 35.55
CA ASN A 170 4.59 12.45 35.30
C ASN A 170 4.93 13.37 34.11
N VAL A 171 4.13 13.28 33.03
CA VAL A 171 4.29 14.11 31.84
C VAL A 171 3.06 14.98 31.69
N VAL A 172 3.29 16.29 31.53
CA VAL A 172 2.22 17.26 31.23
C VAL A 172 2.35 17.62 29.75
N VAL A 173 1.27 17.42 29.00
CA VAL A 173 1.17 17.82 27.61
C VAL A 173 0.28 19.06 27.53
N VAL A 174 0.84 20.17 27.03
CA VAL A 174 0.10 21.42 26.83
C VAL A 174 -0.22 21.57 25.36
N GLY A 175 -1.48 21.35 24.99
CA GLY A 175 -1.97 21.30 23.62
C GLY A 175 -1.80 19.91 22.97
N GLY A 176 -2.64 19.61 21.97
CA GLY A 176 -2.65 18.35 21.24
C GLY A 176 -2.16 18.47 19.79
N GLY A 177 -1.80 19.67 19.34
CA GLY A 177 -1.55 19.97 17.94
C GLY A 177 -2.85 20.09 17.11
N PRO A 178 -2.73 20.45 15.81
CA PRO A 178 -3.87 20.52 14.90
C PRO A 178 -4.40 19.13 14.55
#